data_9a1a720f14752b2c155041f93cb92e49
#
_entry.id   9a1a720f14752b2c155041f93cb92e49
#
_cell.length_a   1.000
_cell.length_b   1.000
_cell.length_c   1.000
_cell.angle_alpha   90.00
_cell.angle_beta   90.00
_cell.angle_gamma   90.00
#
_symmetry.space_group_name_H-M   'P 1'
#
loop_
_entity.id
_entity.type
_entity.pdbx_description
1 polymer ?
#
loop_
_entity_poly.entity_id
_entity_poly.type
_entity_poly.pdbx_seq_one_letter_code
_entity_poly.pdbx_strand_id
1 'polypeptide(L)'
;MAADDVNAKIEMDKQGYYSRTEISPAFEGGQSALENYINTNLQYPQQAIDNDVEGTVRVQFAVDDKGRISNVSTVGDKLGYGLEDEAMKVVSNMPKWKAGMVKGKGVKTWRMLPVIYKLEM
;
A
#
# COMPACT_ATOMS: atom_id res chain seq x y z
N MET A 1 -25.39 -3.44 6.97
CA MET A 1 -25.19 -3.57 8.38
C MET A 1 -23.80 -4.14 8.66
N ALA A 2 -23.29 -3.83 9.81
CA ALA A 2 -21.95 -4.23 10.16
C ALA A 2 -21.71 -5.74 10.09
N ALA A 3 -22.77 -6.51 10.21
CA ALA A 3 -22.67 -7.96 10.13
C ALA A 3 -22.13 -8.46 8.79
N ASP A 4 -22.25 -7.65 7.75
CA ASP A 4 -21.74 -8.05 6.47
C ASP A 4 -20.22 -8.24 6.51
N ASP A 5 -19.51 -7.34 7.22
CA ASP A 5 -18.08 -7.45 7.34
C ASP A 5 -17.67 -8.67 8.17
N VAL A 6 -18.43 -8.94 9.22
CA VAL A 6 -18.16 -10.07 10.09
C VAL A 6 -18.37 -11.38 9.34
N ASN A 7 -19.36 -11.41 8.48
CA ASN A 7 -19.73 -12.62 7.76
C ASN A 7 -19.07 -12.72 6.37
N ALA A 8 -18.28 -11.74 6.00
CA ALA A 8 -17.62 -11.77 4.71
C ALA A 8 -16.65 -12.95 4.68
N LYS A 9 -16.70 -13.70 3.61
CA LYS A 9 -15.84 -14.85 3.46
C LYS A 9 -14.41 -14.43 3.17
N ILE A 10 -13.49 -15.18 3.73
CA ILE A 10 -12.07 -15.04 3.43
C ILE A 10 -11.78 -16.00 2.30
N GLU A 11 -11.63 -15.46 1.09
CA GLU A 11 -11.47 -16.26 -0.11
C GLU A 11 -10.33 -15.73 -0.96
N MET A 12 -9.64 -16.66 -1.63
CA MET A 12 -8.65 -16.28 -2.63
C MET A 12 -9.36 -15.86 -3.91
N ASP A 13 -8.74 -14.90 -4.62
CA ASP A 13 -9.17 -14.63 -5.98
C ASP A 13 -8.59 -15.70 -6.94
N LYS A 14 -8.84 -15.54 -8.23
CA LYS A 14 -8.41 -16.53 -9.23
C LYS A 14 -6.90 -16.68 -9.32
N GLN A 15 -6.15 -15.68 -8.84
CA GLN A 15 -4.70 -15.67 -8.89
C GLN A 15 -4.08 -16.15 -7.59
N GLY A 16 -4.89 -16.50 -6.60
CA GLY A 16 -4.39 -16.97 -5.32
C GLY A 16 -4.12 -15.89 -4.31
N TYR A 17 -4.64 -14.67 -4.53
CA TYR A 17 -4.46 -13.55 -3.61
C TYR A 17 -5.72 -13.33 -2.79
N TYR A 18 -5.52 -12.89 -1.56
CA TYR A 18 -6.61 -12.54 -0.65
C TYR A 18 -6.72 -11.02 -0.55
N SER A 19 -7.96 -10.52 -0.51
CA SER A 19 -8.20 -9.11 -0.15
C SER A 19 -8.44 -8.97 1.34
N ARG A 20 -8.62 -10.07 2.02
CA ARG A 20 -8.98 -10.12 3.42
C ARG A 20 -8.36 -11.35 4.04
N THR A 21 -7.80 -11.22 5.24
CA THR A 21 -7.12 -12.30 5.92
C THR A 21 -7.50 -12.30 7.40
N GLU A 22 -7.27 -13.43 8.07
CA GLU A 22 -7.54 -13.52 9.51
C GLU A 22 -6.58 -12.63 10.30
N ILE A 23 -5.31 -12.62 9.88
CA ILE A 23 -4.32 -11.72 10.43
C ILE A 23 -3.83 -10.87 9.28
N SER A 24 -3.99 -9.55 9.39
CA SER A 24 -3.61 -8.62 8.32
C SER A 24 -2.11 -8.57 8.14
N PRO A 25 -1.64 -8.38 6.89
CA PRO A 25 -0.23 -8.06 6.68
C PRO A 25 0.13 -6.80 7.45
N ALA A 26 1.35 -6.74 7.96
CA ALA A 26 1.78 -5.60 8.76
C ALA A 26 3.21 -5.20 8.44
N PHE A 27 3.42 -3.89 8.34
CA PHE A 27 4.75 -3.32 8.25
C PHE A 27 5.46 -3.52 9.59
N GLU A 28 6.73 -3.85 9.56
CA GLU A 28 7.47 -4.08 10.79
C GLU A 28 7.54 -2.79 11.62
N GLY A 29 7.11 -2.86 12.87
CA GLY A 29 6.98 -1.69 13.73
C GLY A 29 5.61 -1.04 13.69
N GLY A 30 4.71 -1.52 12.83
CA GLY A 30 3.32 -1.07 12.78
C GLY A 30 3.09 0.18 11.94
N GLN A 31 1.92 0.77 12.13
CA GLN A 31 1.47 1.90 11.32
C GLN A 31 2.38 3.12 11.46
N SER A 32 2.85 3.40 12.68
CA SER A 32 3.74 4.56 12.90
C SER A 32 5.06 4.40 12.15
N ALA A 33 5.60 3.19 12.15
CA ALA A 33 6.85 2.93 11.43
C ALA A 33 6.65 3.04 9.93
N LEU A 34 5.49 2.61 9.42
CA LEU A 34 5.17 2.74 8.01
C LEU A 34 5.09 4.19 7.59
N GLU A 35 4.38 5.00 8.37
CA GLU A 35 4.26 6.43 8.09
C GLU A 35 5.61 7.11 8.11
N ASN A 36 6.45 6.76 9.08
CA ASN A 36 7.79 7.31 9.19
C ASN A 36 8.66 6.92 7.99
N TYR A 37 8.54 5.67 7.55
CA TYR A 37 9.26 5.19 6.37
C TYR A 37 8.90 6.02 5.14
N ILE A 38 7.60 6.24 4.93
CA ILE A 38 7.14 7.01 3.78
C ILE A 38 7.62 8.45 3.87
N ASN A 39 7.46 9.08 5.03
CA ASN A 39 7.89 10.47 5.21
C ASN A 39 9.39 10.65 5.00
N THR A 40 10.18 9.65 5.37
CA THR A 40 11.62 9.71 5.24
C THR A 40 12.10 9.49 3.81
N ASN A 41 11.41 8.64 3.07
CA ASN A 41 11.88 8.19 1.75
C ASN A 41 11.17 8.83 0.57
N LEU A 42 10.00 9.42 0.79
CA LEU A 42 9.23 10.03 -0.29
C LEU A 42 9.83 11.37 -0.66
N GLN A 43 10.12 11.55 -1.95
CA GLN A 43 10.60 12.81 -2.47
C GLN A 43 9.51 13.43 -3.31
N TYR A 44 9.22 14.68 -3.04
CA TYR A 44 8.23 15.43 -3.80
C TYR A 44 8.87 15.80 -5.14
N PRO A 45 8.35 15.36 -6.28
CA PRO A 45 8.94 15.71 -7.58
C PRO A 45 8.94 17.22 -7.79
N GLN A 46 10.04 17.75 -8.30
CA GLN A 46 10.19 19.19 -8.49
C GLN A 46 9.13 19.76 -9.43
N GLN A 47 8.78 19.01 -10.48
CA GLN A 47 7.73 19.46 -11.40
C GLN A 47 6.40 19.68 -10.68
N ALA A 48 6.08 18.82 -9.71
CA ALA A 48 4.85 18.95 -8.97
C ALA A 48 4.90 20.16 -8.03
N ILE A 49 6.05 20.41 -7.42
CA ILE A 49 6.23 21.60 -6.58
C ILE A 49 6.07 22.87 -7.42
N ASP A 50 6.72 22.90 -8.59
CA ASP A 50 6.71 24.07 -9.48
C ASP A 50 5.30 24.39 -9.98
N ASN A 51 4.43 23.40 -10.04
CA ASN A 51 3.07 23.56 -10.54
C ASN A 51 2.03 23.51 -9.43
N ASP A 52 2.47 23.55 -8.18
CA ASP A 52 1.59 23.55 -6.99
C ASP A 52 0.63 22.35 -6.97
N VAL A 53 1.11 21.18 -7.39
CA VAL A 53 0.26 19.98 -7.46
C VAL A 53 0.30 19.23 -6.15
N GLU A 54 -0.86 19.05 -5.55
CA GLU A 54 -1.07 18.29 -4.33
C GLU A 54 -2.13 17.23 -4.58
N GLY A 55 -2.18 16.24 -3.71
CA GLY A 55 -3.24 15.23 -3.76
C GLY A 55 -2.79 13.94 -3.16
N THR A 56 -3.62 12.93 -3.31
CA THR A 56 -3.37 11.60 -2.76
C THR A 56 -3.22 10.60 -3.90
N VAL A 57 -2.14 9.83 -3.87
CA VAL A 57 -1.94 8.72 -4.79
C VAL A 57 -2.21 7.44 -4.00
N ARG A 58 -3.18 6.66 -4.46
CA ARG A 58 -3.46 5.36 -3.85
C ARG A 58 -2.64 4.31 -4.56
N VAL A 59 -1.78 3.63 -3.80
CA VAL A 59 -0.91 2.60 -4.34
C VAL A 59 -1.44 1.25 -3.90
N GLN A 60 -1.74 0.40 -4.87
CA GLN A 60 -2.13 -0.97 -4.61
C GLN A 60 -0.91 -1.86 -4.77
N PHE A 61 -0.73 -2.81 -3.87
CA PHE A 61 0.38 -3.73 -3.95
C PHE A 61 0.01 -5.04 -3.27
N ALA A 62 0.82 -6.06 -3.50
CA ALA A 62 0.63 -7.35 -2.86
C ALA A 62 1.76 -7.58 -1.86
N VAL A 63 1.40 -8.16 -0.71
CA VAL A 63 2.37 -8.70 0.24
C VAL A 63 2.28 -10.21 0.08
N ASP A 64 3.37 -10.85 -0.35
CA ASP A 64 3.33 -12.27 -0.60
C ASP A 64 3.43 -13.07 0.71
N ASP A 65 3.42 -14.38 0.59
CA ASP A 65 3.42 -15.28 1.74
C ASP A 65 4.72 -15.22 2.56
N LYS A 66 5.72 -14.54 2.04
CA LYS A 66 6.99 -14.32 2.74
C LYS A 66 7.21 -12.86 3.09
N GLY A 67 6.18 -12.03 2.91
CA GLY A 67 6.26 -10.61 3.26
C GLY A 67 6.87 -9.71 2.20
N ARG A 68 7.17 -10.25 1.03
CA ARG A 68 7.77 -9.45 -0.04
C ARG A 68 6.70 -8.65 -0.78
N ILE A 69 7.08 -7.45 -1.22
CA ILE A 69 6.20 -6.56 -1.94
C ILE A 69 6.27 -6.87 -3.44
N SER A 70 5.11 -6.91 -4.08
CA SER A 70 5.03 -7.15 -5.52
C SER A 70 3.76 -6.51 -6.08
N ASN A 71 3.64 -6.52 -7.41
CA ASN A 71 2.45 -6.05 -8.14
C ASN A 71 2.04 -4.64 -7.75
N VAL A 72 3.01 -3.74 -7.70
CA VAL A 72 2.78 -2.34 -7.30
C VAL A 72 2.15 -1.58 -8.46
N SER A 73 1.03 -0.91 -8.19
CA SER A 73 0.36 -0.08 -9.19
C SER A 73 -0.41 1.03 -8.48
N THR A 74 -0.87 2.01 -9.25
CA THR A 74 -1.70 3.07 -8.68
C THR A 74 -3.15 2.86 -9.11
N VAL A 75 -4.06 3.38 -8.30
CA VAL A 75 -5.49 3.25 -8.50
C VAL A 75 -6.13 4.64 -8.52
N GLY A 76 -7.06 4.85 -9.44
CA GLY A 76 -7.77 6.12 -9.53
C GLY A 76 -7.15 7.08 -10.51
N ASP A 77 -7.66 8.31 -10.50
CA ASP A 77 -7.21 9.35 -11.41
C ASP A 77 -5.77 9.74 -11.11
N LYS A 78 -5.00 10.00 -12.14
CA LYS A 78 -3.60 10.35 -11.98
C LYS A 78 -3.43 11.85 -11.76
N LEU A 79 -2.53 12.18 -10.84
CA LEU A 79 -2.14 13.57 -10.61
C LEU A 79 -1.11 14.03 -11.64
N GLY A 80 -0.29 13.11 -12.13
CA GLY A 80 0.79 13.45 -13.05
C GLY A 80 2.01 14.02 -12.35
N TYR A 81 2.87 14.66 -13.11
CA TYR A 81 4.05 15.36 -12.60
C TYR A 81 5.02 14.45 -11.83
N GLY A 82 5.00 13.15 -12.14
CA GLY A 82 5.90 12.19 -11.51
C GLY A 82 5.44 11.69 -10.14
N LEU A 83 4.27 12.14 -9.66
CA LEU A 83 3.80 11.77 -8.33
C LEU A 83 3.51 10.29 -8.20
N GLU A 84 2.88 9.68 -9.23
CA GLU A 84 2.59 8.25 -9.20
C GLU A 84 3.87 7.41 -9.23
N ASP A 85 4.80 7.77 -10.08
CA ASP A 85 6.06 7.03 -10.20
C ASP A 85 6.85 7.06 -8.90
N GLU A 86 6.90 8.21 -8.25
CA GLU A 86 7.59 8.35 -6.97
C GLU A 86 6.92 7.50 -5.88
N ALA A 87 5.59 7.55 -5.83
CA ALA A 87 4.84 6.77 -4.84
C ALA A 87 5.08 5.27 -5.04
N MET A 88 5.04 4.80 -6.29
CA MET A 88 5.29 3.39 -6.59
C MET A 88 6.71 2.98 -6.24
N LYS A 89 7.67 3.86 -6.48
CA LYS A 89 9.07 3.60 -6.16
C LYS A 89 9.25 3.39 -4.67
N VAL A 90 8.67 4.27 -3.86
CA VAL A 90 8.79 4.18 -2.40
C VAL A 90 8.16 2.88 -1.89
N VAL A 91 6.99 2.53 -2.41
CA VAL A 91 6.32 1.29 -2.02
C VAL A 91 7.11 0.06 -2.46
N SER A 92 7.63 0.09 -3.69
CA SER A 92 8.38 -1.05 -4.23
C SER A 92 9.67 -1.33 -3.44
N ASN A 93 10.23 -0.31 -2.82
CA ASN A 93 11.48 -0.43 -2.08
C ASN A 93 11.28 -0.70 -0.59
N MET A 94 10.06 -0.94 -0.15
CA MET A 94 9.80 -1.24 1.25
C MET A 94 10.51 -2.52 1.70
N PRO A 95 10.95 -2.56 2.97
CA PRO A 95 11.45 -3.80 3.53
C PRO A 95 10.31 -4.82 3.65
N LYS A 96 10.68 -6.04 4.01
CA LYS A 96 9.69 -7.10 4.18
C LYS A 96 8.64 -6.74 5.21
N TRP A 97 7.41 -7.06 4.87
CA TRP A 97 6.28 -7.00 5.79
C TRP A 97 6.12 -8.33 6.49
N LYS A 98 5.28 -8.38 7.50
CA LYS A 98 4.76 -9.63 8.01
C LYS A 98 3.62 -10.04 7.10
N ALA A 99 3.64 -11.27 6.63
CA ALA A 99 2.61 -11.75 5.71
C ALA A 99 1.25 -11.83 6.41
N GLY A 100 0.19 -11.61 5.63
CA GLY A 100 -1.15 -11.91 6.10
C GLY A 100 -1.29 -13.41 6.32
N MET A 101 -2.17 -13.81 7.21
CA MET A 101 -2.31 -15.21 7.58
C MET A 101 -3.75 -15.66 7.53
N VAL A 102 -3.94 -16.87 7.02
CA VAL A 102 -5.21 -17.59 7.02
C VAL A 102 -4.93 -19.00 7.49
N LYS A 103 -5.62 -19.43 8.52
CA LYS A 103 -5.48 -20.78 9.10
C LYS A 103 -4.02 -21.11 9.46
N GLY A 104 -3.33 -20.13 10.01
CA GLY A 104 -1.96 -20.28 10.47
C GLY A 104 -0.90 -20.29 9.38
N LYS A 105 -1.28 -19.99 8.14
CA LYS A 105 -0.34 -19.96 7.02
C LYS A 105 -0.23 -18.58 6.45
N GLY A 106 0.98 -18.19 6.04
CA GLY A 106 1.20 -16.96 5.31
C GLY A 106 0.56 -17.04 3.94
N VAL A 107 -0.11 -15.98 3.51
CA VAL A 107 -0.80 -15.95 2.23
C VAL A 107 -0.53 -14.64 1.51
N LYS A 108 -0.70 -14.66 0.20
CA LYS A 108 -0.56 -13.46 -0.63
C LYS A 108 -1.78 -12.57 -0.43
N THR A 109 -1.55 -11.31 -0.13
CA THR A 109 -2.63 -10.40 0.25
C THR A 109 -2.49 -9.07 -0.48
N TRP A 110 -3.60 -8.57 -1.01
CA TRP A 110 -3.65 -7.23 -1.59
C TRP A 110 -3.73 -6.19 -0.49
N ARG A 111 -3.00 -5.09 -0.67
CA ARG A 111 -3.03 -3.94 0.22
C ARG A 111 -3.15 -2.67 -0.60
N MET A 112 -3.68 -1.63 0.03
CA MET A 112 -3.76 -0.31 -0.57
C MET A 112 -3.24 0.70 0.43
N LEU A 113 -2.42 1.63 -0.07
CA LEU A 113 -1.78 2.62 0.78
C LEU A 113 -1.97 4.00 0.15
N PRO A 114 -2.59 4.95 0.86
CA PRO A 114 -2.66 6.31 0.35
C PRO A 114 -1.35 7.04 0.63
N VAL A 115 -0.78 7.62 -0.42
CA VAL A 115 0.42 8.47 -0.30
C VAL A 115 -0.05 9.90 -0.49
N ILE A 116 0.07 10.69 0.56
CA ILE A 116 -0.47 12.05 0.58
C ILE A 116 0.64 13.04 0.25
N TYR A 117 0.41 13.80 -0.81
CA TYR A 117 1.32 14.88 -1.23
C TYR A 117 0.70 16.21 -0.85
N LYS A 118 1.37 16.92 0.03
CA LYS A 118 0.90 18.23 0.48
C LYS A 118 2.06 19.18 0.56
N LEU A 119 1.91 20.34 -0.05
CA LEU A 119 2.92 21.37 0.00
C LEU A 119 2.72 22.20 1.27
N GLU A 120 3.82 22.42 1.98
CA GLU A 120 3.79 23.25 3.16
C GLU A 120 4.23 24.66 2.79
N MET A 121 3.49 25.61 3.27
CA MET A 121 3.74 27.02 2.96
C MET A 121 4.35 27.70 4.18
#